data_e12934604e0df9ef324af0a7123e6a3c
#
_entry.id   e12934604e0df9ef324af0a7123e6a3c
#
_cell.length_a   1.000
_cell.length_b   1.000
_cell.length_c   1.000
_cell.angle_alpha   90.00
_cell.angle_beta   90.00
_cell.angle_gamma   90.00
#
_symmetry.space_group_name_H-M   'P 1'
#
loop_
_entity.id
_entity.type
_entity.pdbx_description
1 polymer ?
#
loop_
_entity_poly.entity_id
_entity_poly.type
_entity_poly.pdbx_seq_one_letter_code
_entity_poly.pdbx_strand_id
1 'polypeptide(L)'
;MKTFLRILTGIVIAFLIVVALILGPYTLRVQHFLANPEAGYHADFYLYVSPSAKQMAQAGKQVTILVQPNNSGTSSDDPEVHRKDAWLTGFERHRIADELGVVLLVPAFIRPGEDWFLYTHALDRDTLTTERTDLKRIDLQLIAMIEHARAELVKDNIQTDEKIFIQGFSASGMFANRFTILHPERVKAATIGSPGGFPILPVATFNDEQLPYPAGIADLEELTGIQFDSTTYNAIPQLIYMGSRDDNDSLDFEDGWDKADAQLVDGLFGADPLARWDAVEAIYQAAGTDAQFLLVDGVGHDRKALQNYSTEFFKNILADE
;
A
#
# COMPACT_ATOMS: atom_id res chain seq x y z
N MET A 1 11.75 -52.24 9.90
CA MET A 1 12.43 -51.27 9.01
C MET A 1 11.64 -50.91 7.75
N LYS A 2 11.22 -51.88 6.90
CA LYS A 2 10.47 -51.59 5.66
C LYS A 2 9.11 -50.89 5.89
N THR A 3 8.36 -51.28 6.92
CA THR A 3 7.06 -50.66 7.26
C THR A 3 7.22 -49.23 7.76
N PHE A 4 8.20 -48.94 8.61
CA PHE A 4 8.52 -47.61 9.08
C PHE A 4 8.89 -46.67 7.93
N LEU A 5 9.74 -47.15 7.00
CA LEU A 5 10.13 -46.38 5.82
C LEU A 5 8.92 -46.01 4.93
N ARG A 6 7.98 -46.95 4.72
CA ARG A 6 6.75 -46.70 3.94
C ARG A 6 5.84 -45.67 4.60
N ILE A 7 5.69 -45.71 5.93
CA ILE A 7 4.91 -44.75 6.69
C ILE A 7 5.56 -43.35 6.57
N LEU A 8 6.87 -43.25 6.77
CA LEU A 8 7.61 -41.99 6.65
C LEU A 8 7.50 -41.41 5.24
N THR A 9 7.64 -42.24 4.19
CA THR A 9 7.45 -41.81 2.80
C THR A 9 6.03 -41.30 2.58
N GLY A 10 5.01 -41.98 3.10
CA GLY A 10 3.61 -41.53 2.99
C GLY A 10 3.38 -40.16 3.66
N ILE A 11 3.97 -39.93 4.84
CA ILE A 11 3.89 -38.63 5.54
C ILE A 11 4.58 -37.54 4.74
N VAL A 12 5.77 -37.79 4.19
CA VAL A 12 6.51 -36.82 3.37
C VAL A 12 5.72 -36.45 2.10
N ILE A 13 5.15 -37.46 1.41
CA ILE A 13 4.32 -37.22 0.21
C ILE A 13 3.08 -36.40 0.58
N ALA A 14 2.38 -36.75 1.67
CA ALA A 14 1.20 -35.98 2.11
C ALA A 14 1.57 -34.54 2.45
N PHE A 15 2.69 -34.32 3.14
CA PHE A 15 3.21 -32.99 3.43
C PHE A 15 3.52 -32.19 2.16
N LEU A 16 4.22 -32.80 1.18
CA LEU A 16 4.54 -32.15 -0.09
C LEU A 16 3.27 -31.79 -0.89
N ILE A 17 2.25 -32.66 -0.87
CA ILE A 17 0.96 -32.38 -1.50
C ILE A 17 0.28 -31.17 -0.82
N VAL A 18 0.27 -31.13 0.52
CA VAL A 18 -0.31 -30.01 1.27
C VAL A 18 0.44 -28.70 0.95
N VAL A 19 1.77 -28.73 0.94
CA VAL A 19 2.60 -27.58 0.55
C VAL A 19 2.28 -27.13 -0.88
N ALA A 20 2.19 -28.08 -1.83
CA ALA A 20 1.85 -27.77 -3.22
C ALA A 20 0.43 -27.17 -3.38
N LEU A 21 -0.53 -27.64 -2.59
CA LEU A 21 -1.89 -27.09 -2.59
C LEU A 21 -1.98 -25.70 -1.98
N ILE A 22 -1.12 -25.37 -1.01
CA ILE A 22 -1.11 -24.05 -0.35
C ILE A 22 -0.33 -23.02 -1.19
N LEU A 23 0.89 -23.37 -1.61
CA LEU A 23 1.78 -22.44 -2.32
C LEU A 23 1.54 -22.41 -3.82
N GLY A 24 1.13 -23.55 -4.42
CA GLY A 24 1.00 -23.72 -5.86
C GLY A 24 0.12 -22.70 -6.56
N PRO A 25 -1.08 -22.36 -6.04
CA PRO A 25 -1.96 -21.41 -6.71
C PRO A 25 -1.33 -20.04 -6.94
N TYR A 26 -0.57 -19.53 -5.98
CA TYR A 26 0.15 -18.27 -6.10
C TYR A 26 1.43 -18.43 -6.92
N THR A 27 2.32 -19.36 -6.53
CA THR A 27 3.65 -19.53 -7.11
C THR A 27 3.63 -19.82 -8.61
N LEU A 28 2.59 -20.52 -9.09
CA LEU A 28 2.43 -20.84 -10.51
C LEU A 28 1.88 -19.68 -11.36
N ARG A 29 1.41 -18.60 -10.73
CA ARG A 29 0.75 -17.48 -11.42
C ARG A 29 1.41 -16.14 -11.19
N VAL A 30 2.23 -16.01 -10.14
CA VAL A 30 2.98 -14.78 -9.88
C VAL A 30 4.11 -14.65 -10.89
N GLN A 31 4.22 -13.48 -11.48
CA GLN A 31 5.34 -13.08 -12.33
C GLN A 31 6.26 -12.15 -11.52
N HIS A 32 7.55 -12.29 -11.70
CA HIS A 32 8.56 -11.45 -11.07
C HIS A 32 9.24 -10.60 -12.13
N PHE A 33 9.18 -9.30 -11.97
CA PHE A 33 9.81 -8.31 -12.83
C PHE A 33 10.99 -7.70 -12.10
N LEU A 34 12.15 -7.73 -12.76
CA LEU A 34 13.37 -7.14 -12.22
C LEU A 34 13.35 -5.62 -12.37
N ALA A 35 14.10 -4.93 -11.51
CA ALA A 35 14.36 -3.51 -11.61
C ALA A 35 14.74 -3.12 -13.04
N ASN A 36 14.17 -2.04 -13.54
CA ASN A 36 14.43 -1.51 -14.87
C ASN A 36 14.57 0.02 -14.82
N PRO A 37 15.78 0.54 -14.55
CA PRO A 37 16.03 1.97 -14.47
C PRO A 37 15.71 2.72 -15.76
N GLU A 38 15.84 2.07 -16.93
CA GLU A 38 15.49 2.67 -18.22
C GLU A 38 13.97 2.89 -18.34
N ALA A 39 13.17 2.04 -17.69
CA ALA A 39 11.72 2.19 -17.60
C ALA A 39 11.28 3.08 -16.42
N GLY A 40 12.21 3.59 -15.61
CA GLY A 40 11.94 4.53 -14.52
C GLY A 40 11.73 3.93 -13.14
N TYR A 41 12.11 2.67 -12.88
CA TYR A 41 12.02 2.06 -11.56
C TYR A 41 13.27 1.24 -11.21
N HIS A 42 13.68 1.30 -9.94
CA HIS A 42 14.93 0.72 -9.43
C HIS A 42 14.73 -0.46 -8.48
N ALA A 43 13.48 -0.81 -8.16
CA ALA A 43 13.14 -1.98 -7.36
C ALA A 43 12.39 -3.01 -8.20
N ASP A 44 12.47 -4.27 -7.81
CA ASP A 44 11.69 -5.34 -8.43
C ASP A 44 10.20 -5.19 -8.09
N PHE A 45 9.32 -5.88 -8.82
CA PHE A 45 7.93 -6.03 -8.43
C PHE A 45 7.37 -7.40 -8.80
N TYR A 46 6.31 -7.79 -8.11
CA TYR A 46 5.55 -9.00 -8.37
C TYR A 46 4.17 -8.67 -8.91
N LEU A 47 3.74 -9.43 -9.92
CA LEU A 47 2.44 -9.28 -10.54
C LEU A 47 1.70 -10.63 -10.48
N TYR A 48 0.53 -10.65 -9.89
CA TYR A 48 -0.31 -11.83 -9.79
C TYR A 48 -1.64 -11.58 -10.51
N VAL A 49 -1.93 -12.38 -11.52
CA VAL A 49 -3.21 -12.34 -12.24
C VAL A 49 -4.15 -13.36 -11.61
N SER A 50 -5.19 -12.90 -10.96
CA SER A 50 -6.18 -13.79 -10.35
C SER A 50 -6.95 -14.59 -11.43
N PRO A 51 -7.40 -15.81 -11.11
CA PRO A 51 -8.24 -16.59 -12.05
C PRO A 51 -9.50 -15.83 -12.46
N SER A 52 -10.12 -15.12 -11.55
CA SER A 52 -11.32 -14.32 -11.79
C SER A 52 -11.03 -13.14 -12.74
N ALA A 53 -9.91 -12.43 -12.53
CA ALA A 53 -9.46 -11.37 -13.44
C ALA A 53 -9.25 -11.89 -14.87
N LYS A 54 -8.63 -13.06 -14.99
CA LYS A 54 -8.43 -13.71 -16.31
C LYS A 54 -9.75 -14.08 -16.98
N GLN A 55 -10.72 -14.56 -16.22
CA GLN A 55 -12.07 -14.85 -16.73
C GLN A 55 -12.80 -13.57 -17.17
N MET A 56 -12.70 -12.49 -16.39
CA MET A 56 -13.27 -11.18 -16.75
C MET A 56 -12.67 -10.65 -18.05
N ALA A 57 -11.34 -10.69 -18.19
CA ALA A 57 -10.66 -10.29 -19.43
C ALA A 57 -11.09 -11.14 -20.64
N GLN A 58 -11.24 -12.46 -20.49
CA GLN A 58 -11.76 -13.35 -21.53
C GLN A 58 -13.21 -13.02 -21.93
N ALA A 59 -13.99 -12.46 -21.01
CA ALA A 59 -15.34 -11.95 -21.27
C ALA A 59 -15.34 -10.51 -21.86
N GLY A 60 -14.17 -9.95 -22.18
CA GLY A 60 -14.01 -8.61 -22.75
C GLY A 60 -14.19 -7.47 -21.74
N LYS A 61 -14.12 -7.76 -20.45
CA LYS A 61 -14.20 -6.74 -19.40
C LYS A 61 -12.80 -6.22 -19.05
N GLN A 62 -12.72 -4.95 -18.68
CA GLN A 62 -11.52 -4.39 -18.07
C GLN A 62 -11.33 -4.93 -16.65
N VAL A 63 -10.09 -4.96 -16.20
CA VAL A 63 -9.70 -5.49 -14.89
C VAL A 63 -8.94 -4.40 -14.12
N THR A 64 -9.29 -4.20 -12.85
CA THR A 64 -8.58 -3.23 -12.01
C THR A 64 -7.25 -3.83 -11.51
N ILE A 65 -6.19 -3.02 -11.46
CA ILE A 65 -4.95 -3.37 -10.75
C ILE A 65 -5.11 -2.93 -9.29
N LEU A 66 -4.90 -3.87 -8.35
CA LEU A 66 -4.76 -3.60 -6.92
C LEU A 66 -3.27 -3.50 -6.58
N VAL A 67 -2.85 -2.35 -6.11
CA VAL A 67 -1.49 -2.13 -5.60
C VAL A 67 -1.45 -2.35 -4.10
N GLN A 68 -0.49 -3.17 -3.66
CA GLN A 68 -0.17 -3.38 -2.26
C GLN A 68 1.31 -3.10 -2.03
N PRO A 69 1.70 -1.91 -1.53
CA PRO A 69 3.09 -1.64 -1.16
C PRO A 69 3.60 -2.64 -0.12
N ASN A 70 4.86 -3.06 -0.25
CA ASN A 70 5.49 -3.94 0.74
C ASN A 70 5.75 -3.21 2.06
N ASN A 71 5.77 -3.98 3.15
CA ASN A 71 6.03 -3.46 4.49
C ASN A 71 6.54 -4.59 5.40
N SER A 72 7.84 -4.84 5.39
CA SER A 72 8.47 -5.90 6.22
C SER A 72 8.73 -5.47 7.67
N GLY A 73 8.77 -4.18 7.95
CA GLY A 73 9.30 -3.64 9.20
C GLY A 73 10.83 -3.81 9.34
N THR A 74 11.50 -4.42 8.35
CA THR A 74 12.95 -4.67 8.36
C THR A 74 13.66 -3.65 7.51
N SER A 75 14.69 -3.00 8.05
CA SER A 75 15.64 -2.19 7.29
C SER A 75 16.84 -3.05 6.86
N SER A 76 17.21 -2.99 5.59
CA SER A 76 18.33 -3.73 5.02
C SER A 76 18.72 -3.15 3.67
N ASP A 77 20.03 -3.10 3.40
CA ASP A 77 20.56 -2.74 2.08
C ASP A 77 20.61 -3.95 1.12
N ASP A 78 20.30 -5.15 1.61
CA ASP A 78 20.18 -6.35 0.77
C ASP A 78 18.79 -6.40 0.08
N PRO A 79 18.71 -6.25 -1.25
CA PRO A 79 17.45 -6.29 -1.99
C PRO A 79 16.71 -7.63 -1.87
N GLU A 80 17.41 -8.75 -1.57
CA GLU A 80 16.77 -10.05 -1.40
C GLU A 80 15.84 -10.08 -0.18
N VAL A 81 16.14 -9.31 0.87
CA VAL A 81 15.27 -9.17 2.05
C VAL A 81 13.91 -8.61 1.62
N HIS A 82 13.93 -7.56 0.80
CA HIS A 82 12.71 -6.86 0.34
C HIS A 82 11.97 -7.63 -0.77
N ARG A 83 12.69 -8.35 -1.64
CA ARG A 83 12.09 -9.30 -2.61
C ARG A 83 11.29 -10.38 -1.91
N LYS A 84 11.90 -10.98 -0.87
CA LYS A 84 11.23 -12.00 -0.06
C LYS A 84 10.00 -11.45 0.65
N ASP A 85 10.08 -10.25 1.21
CA ASP A 85 8.96 -9.58 1.85
C ASP A 85 7.83 -9.30 0.85
N ALA A 86 8.14 -8.73 -0.30
CA ALA A 86 7.16 -8.45 -1.35
C ALA A 86 6.50 -9.74 -1.87
N TRP A 87 7.28 -10.81 -2.05
CA TRP A 87 6.73 -12.12 -2.43
C TRP A 87 5.76 -12.67 -1.38
N LEU A 88 6.14 -12.59 -0.09
CA LEU A 88 5.28 -13.03 1.03
C LEU A 88 4.02 -12.16 1.13
N THR A 89 4.16 -10.86 0.96
CA THR A 89 3.02 -9.93 0.91
C THR A 89 2.06 -10.32 -0.21
N GLY A 90 2.56 -10.56 -1.41
CA GLY A 90 1.76 -11.03 -2.53
C GLY A 90 1.10 -12.38 -2.24
N PHE A 91 1.82 -13.33 -1.64
CA PHE A 91 1.26 -14.61 -1.22
C PHE A 91 0.15 -14.46 -0.19
N GLU A 92 0.28 -13.58 0.79
CA GLU A 92 -0.79 -13.33 1.78
C GLU A 92 -2.01 -12.62 1.17
N ARG A 93 -1.80 -11.82 0.11
CA ARG A 93 -2.84 -10.97 -0.50
C ARG A 93 -3.50 -11.57 -1.75
N HIS A 94 -2.93 -12.61 -2.35
CA HIS A 94 -3.49 -13.17 -3.59
C HIS A 94 -4.95 -13.61 -3.47
N ARG A 95 -5.37 -14.07 -2.28
CA ARG A 95 -6.77 -14.46 -2.06
C ARG A 95 -7.73 -13.29 -2.13
N ILE A 96 -7.30 -12.11 -1.68
CA ILE A 96 -8.08 -10.88 -1.84
C ILE A 96 -8.22 -10.56 -3.34
N ALA A 97 -7.12 -10.68 -4.09
CA ALA A 97 -7.17 -10.48 -5.53
C ALA A 97 -8.08 -11.49 -6.24
N ASP A 98 -8.08 -12.78 -5.80
CA ASP A 98 -8.99 -13.81 -6.31
C ASP A 98 -10.45 -13.46 -6.02
N GLU A 99 -10.74 -12.99 -4.82
CA GLU A 99 -12.08 -12.63 -4.36
C GLU A 99 -12.63 -11.38 -5.07
N LEU A 100 -11.78 -10.39 -5.30
CA LEU A 100 -12.13 -9.15 -6.00
C LEU A 100 -12.11 -9.29 -7.54
N GLY A 101 -11.48 -10.32 -8.07
CA GLY A 101 -11.29 -10.46 -9.52
C GLY A 101 -10.31 -9.44 -10.11
N VAL A 102 -9.28 -9.06 -9.37
CA VAL A 102 -8.31 -8.04 -9.75
C VAL A 102 -6.92 -8.62 -10.04
N VAL A 103 -6.05 -7.82 -10.64
CA VAL A 103 -4.61 -8.10 -10.74
C VAL A 103 -3.92 -7.47 -9.55
N LEU A 104 -3.07 -8.22 -8.84
CA LEU A 104 -2.31 -7.72 -7.70
C LEU A 104 -0.88 -7.36 -8.12
N LEU A 105 -0.47 -6.13 -7.83
CA LEU A 105 0.90 -5.64 -7.98
C LEU A 105 1.51 -5.35 -6.62
N VAL A 106 2.69 -5.92 -6.35
CA VAL A 106 3.44 -5.71 -5.11
C VAL A 106 4.86 -5.24 -5.47
N PRO A 107 5.22 -3.97 -5.24
CA PRO A 107 6.60 -3.52 -5.38
C PRO A 107 7.48 -4.12 -4.30
N ALA A 108 8.77 -4.27 -4.58
CA ALA A 108 9.79 -4.70 -3.61
C ALA A 108 10.69 -3.52 -3.24
N PHE A 109 10.09 -2.43 -2.78
CA PHE A 109 10.85 -1.24 -2.38
C PHE A 109 11.81 -1.58 -1.25
N ILE A 110 13.04 -1.11 -1.38
CA ILE A 110 14.09 -1.29 -0.38
C ILE A 110 13.89 -0.25 0.72
N ARG A 111 13.80 -0.71 1.98
CA ARG A 111 13.99 0.14 3.15
C ARG A 111 15.44 0.03 3.58
N PRO A 112 16.30 1.05 3.30
CA PRO A 112 17.73 0.94 3.50
C PRO A 112 18.10 0.80 4.98
N GLY A 113 19.22 0.15 5.25
CA GLY A 113 19.77 0.01 6.59
C GLY A 113 20.72 1.15 6.96
N GLU A 114 21.59 1.57 6.03
CA GLU A 114 22.54 2.67 6.24
C GLU A 114 21.82 4.02 6.28
N ASP A 115 20.94 4.29 5.30
CA ASP A 115 20.14 5.52 5.24
C ASP A 115 18.74 5.25 5.83
N TRP A 116 18.68 4.74 7.05
CA TRP A 116 17.49 4.27 7.74
C TRP A 116 16.33 5.30 7.82
N PHE A 117 16.66 6.59 7.74
CA PHE A 117 15.71 7.70 7.70
C PHE A 117 14.92 7.78 6.38
N LEU A 118 15.38 7.12 5.30
CA LEU A 118 14.62 7.00 4.06
C LEU A 118 13.57 5.89 4.20
N TYR A 119 12.39 6.24 4.71
CA TYR A 119 11.34 5.25 4.93
C TYR A 119 10.47 5.04 3.70
N THR A 120 11.01 4.35 2.71
CA THR A 120 10.36 4.06 1.42
C THR A 120 8.99 3.40 1.58
N HIS A 121 8.82 2.49 2.55
CA HIS A 121 7.56 1.80 2.80
C HIS A 121 6.46 2.74 3.33
N ALA A 122 6.81 3.92 3.79
CA ALA A 122 5.89 4.94 4.25
C ALA A 122 5.72 6.08 3.23
N LEU A 123 6.54 6.12 2.17
CA LEU A 123 6.61 7.25 1.24
C LEU A 123 6.80 8.56 2.03
N ASP A 124 7.87 8.60 2.81
CA ASP A 124 8.20 9.73 3.68
C ASP A 124 8.72 10.95 2.90
N ARG A 125 8.97 12.05 3.62
CA ARG A 125 9.49 13.29 3.04
C ARG A 125 10.85 13.08 2.38
N ASP A 126 11.72 12.30 3.02
CA ASP A 126 13.08 12.08 2.57
C ASP A 126 13.13 11.32 1.23
N THR A 127 12.18 10.42 0.99
CA THR A 127 12.07 9.72 -0.31
C THR A 127 11.66 10.64 -1.48
N LEU A 128 11.07 11.80 -1.21
CA LEU A 128 10.76 12.79 -2.22
C LEU A 128 11.98 13.64 -2.59
N THR A 129 12.89 13.87 -1.65
CA THR A 129 13.98 14.85 -1.75
C THR A 129 15.39 14.25 -1.87
N THR A 130 15.59 12.98 -1.49
CA THR A 130 16.90 12.30 -1.50
C THR A 130 17.62 12.42 -2.85
N GLU A 131 18.94 12.50 -2.82
CA GLU A 131 19.80 12.42 -4.02
C GLU A 131 20.09 10.97 -4.46
N ARG A 132 19.71 9.99 -3.66
CA ARG A 132 19.82 8.57 -4.04
C ARG A 132 18.80 8.23 -5.12
N THR A 133 19.27 8.10 -6.36
CA THR A 133 18.43 7.88 -7.54
C THR A 133 17.61 6.59 -7.47
N ASP A 134 18.12 5.56 -6.78
CA ASP A 134 17.46 4.28 -6.58
C ASP A 134 16.29 4.36 -5.60
N LEU A 135 16.28 5.33 -4.68
CA LEU A 135 15.26 5.51 -3.64
C LEU A 135 14.43 6.79 -3.81
N LYS A 136 14.84 7.69 -4.72
CA LYS A 136 14.16 8.95 -4.97
C LYS A 136 12.84 8.74 -5.68
N ARG A 137 11.80 9.45 -5.23
CA ARG A 137 10.49 9.49 -5.90
C ARG A 137 9.96 8.09 -6.20
N ILE A 138 9.90 7.26 -5.16
CA ILE A 138 9.35 5.90 -5.27
C ILE A 138 7.87 5.89 -5.66
N ASP A 139 7.16 6.99 -5.47
CA ASP A 139 5.83 7.26 -6.00
C ASP A 139 5.82 7.22 -7.54
N LEU A 140 6.77 7.88 -8.19
CA LEU A 140 6.93 7.84 -9.65
C LEU A 140 7.45 6.49 -10.14
N GLN A 141 8.30 5.83 -9.36
CA GLN A 141 8.75 4.47 -9.65
C GLN A 141 7.57 3.49 -9.63
N LEU A 142 6.64 3.64 -8.67
CA LEU A 142 5.42 2.83 -8.64
C LEU A 142 4.56 3.05 -9.88
N ILE A 143 4.40 4.30 -10.33
CA ILE A 143 3.68 4.60 -11.57
C ILE A 143 4.35 3.90 -12.76
N ALA A 144 5.67 3.95 -12.86
CA ALA A 144 6.41 3.26 -13.92
C ALA A 144 6.22 1.72 -13.87
N MET A 145 6.19 1.12 -12.68
CA MET A 145 5.87 -0.32 -12.50
C MET A 145 4.45 -0.64 -12.97
N ILE A 146 3.47 0.21 -12.65
CA ILE A 146 2.07 0.03 -13.06
C ILE A 146 1.96 0.09 -14.60
N GLU A 147 2.61 1.06 -15.24
CA GLU A 147 2.59 1.16 -16.72
C GLU A 147 3.30 -0.02 -17.38
N HIS A 148 4.41 -0.51 -16.81
CA HIS A 148 5.05 -1.74 -17.29
C HIS A 148 4.13 -2.95 -17.12
N ALA A 149 3.50 -3.11 -15.96
CA ALA A 149 2.55 -4.19 -15.72
C ALA A 149 1.37 -4.17 -16.72
N ARG A 150 0.84 -2.99 -17.03
CA ARG A 150 -0.20 -2.81 -18.06
C ARG A 150 0.26 -3.28 -19.43
N ALA A 151 1.48 -2.89 -19.83
CA ALA A 151 2.05 -3.29 -21.11
C ALA A 151 2.22 -4.83 -21.21
N GLU A 152 2.60 -5.49 -20.12
CA GLU A 152 2.70 -6.95 -20.06
C GLU A 152 1.31 -7.62 -20.11
N LEU A 153 0.34 -7.10 -19.36
CA LEU A 153 -1.03 -7.62 -19.32
C LEU A 153 -1.71 -7.54 -20.71
N VAL A 154 -1.47 -6.47 -21.45
CA VAL A 154 -1.98 -6.33 -22.83
C VAL A 154 -1.49 -7.45 -23.75
N LYS A 155 -0.24 -7.94 -23.57
CA LYS A 155 0.29 -9.09 -24.35
C LYS A 155 -0.51 -10.38 -24.11
N ASP A 156 -1.09 -10.51 -22.92
CA ASP A 156 -1.97 -11.61 -22.50
C ASP A 156 -3.46 -11.33 -22.78
N ASN A 157 -3.77 -10.28 -23.56
CA ASN A 157 -5.12 -9.79 -23.87
C ASN A 157 -5.93 -9.39 -22.61
N ILE A 158 -5.28 -8.91 -21.58
CA ILE A 158 -5.89 -8.36 -20.38
C ILE A 158 -5.83 -6.83 -20.45
N GLN A 159 -6.99 -6.20 -20.66
CA GLN A 159 -7.14 -4.74 -20.59
C GLN A 159 -7.42 -4.33 -19.14
N THR A 160 -6.77 -3.25 -18.70
CA THR A 160 -6.94 -2.76 -17.33
C THR A 160 -7.58 -1.38 -17.31
N ASP A 161 -8.20 -1.06 -16.18
CA ASP A 161 -8.67 0.31 -15.90
C ASP A 161 -7.48 1.30 -15.91
N GLU A 162 -7.76 2.57 -16.21
CA GLU A 162 -6.75 3.64 -16.16
C GLU A 162 -6.33 3.96 -14.72
N LYS A 163 -7.25 3.80 -13.76
CA LYS A 163 -7.00 4.02 -12.34
C LYS A 163 -6.86 2.70 -11.61
N ILE A 164 -6.17 2.73 -10.49
CA ILE A 164 -5.86 1.56 -9.65
C ILE A 164 -6.66 1.57 -8.36
N PHE A 165 -6.82 0.40 -7.75
CA PHE A 165 -7.01 0.30 -6.31
C PHE A 165 -5.66 0.32 -5.61
N ILE A 166 -5.58 1.01 -4.47
CA ILE A 166 -4.41 0.96 -3.60
C ILE A 166 -4.83 0.63 -2.18
N GLN A 167 -4.11 -0.27 -1.53
CA GLN A 167 -4.36 -0.63 -0.13
C GLN A 167 -3.07 -0.71 0.65
N GLY A 168 -3.16 -0.43 1.95
CA GLY A 168 -2.03 -0.61 2.85
C GLY A 168 -2.46 -0.67 4.30
N PHE A 169 -1.53 -1.13 5.15
CA PHE A 169 -1.70 -1.18 6.59
C PHE A 169 -0.38 -0.79 7.27
N SER A 170 -0.42 0.02 8.34
CA SER A 170 0.77 0.54 9.01
C SER A 170 1.60 1.41 8.03
N ALA A 171 2.88 1.21 7.88
CA ALA A 171 3.72 1.97 6.95
C ALA A 171 3.19 1.91 5.50
N SER A 172 2.75 0.74 5.01
CA SER A 172 2.12 0.68 3.69
C SER A 172 0.74 1.40 3.66
N GLY A 173 0.07 1.55 4.79
CA GLY A 173 -1.11 2.41 4.94
C GLY A 173 -0.74 3.90 4.79
N MET A 174 0.37 4.33 5.40
CA MET A 174 0.94 5.68 5.16
C MET A 174 1.27 5.87 3.69
N PHE A 175 1.93 4.89 3.06
CA PHE A 175 2.23 4.93 1.62
C PHE A 175 0.96 5.10 0.79
N ALA A 176 -0.06 4.27 1.01
CA ALA A 176 -1.31 4.33 0.25
C ALA A 176 -2.00 5.69 0.40
N ASN A 177 -2.03 6.23 1.60
CA ASN A 177 -2.63 7.54 1.89
C ASN A 177 -1.86 8.68 1.19
N ARG A 178 -0.54 8.70 1.34
CA ARG A 178 0.36 9.71 0.75
C ARG A 178 0.39 9.61 -0.78
N PHE A 179 0.42 8.40 -1.34
CA PHE A 179 0.32 8.20 -2.79
C PHE A 179 -1.00 8.72 -3.36
N THR A 180 -2.10 8.54 -2.64
CA THR A 180 -3.43 9.05 -3.06
C THR A 180 -3.47 10.57 -3.11
N ILE A 181 -2.78 11.26 -2.18
CA ILE A 181 -2.61 12.73 -2.20
C ILE A 181 -1.73 13.18 -3.38
N LEU A 182 -0.60 12.47 -3.60
CA LEU A 182 0.37 12.84 -4.64
C LEU A 182 -0.16 12.60 -6.06
N HIS A 183 -0.97 11.56 -6.25
CA HIS A 183 -1.41 11.08 -7.56
C HIS A 183 -2.90 10.74 -7.60
N PRO A 184 -3.79 11.68 -7.27
CA PRO A 184 -5.22 11.42 -7.23
C PRO A 184 -5.80 10.98 -8.58
N GLU A 185 -5.20 11.42 -9.69
CA GLU A 185 -5.59 11.03 -11.05
C GLU A 185 -5.32 9.55 -11.36
N ARG A 186 -4.50 8.87 -10.55
CA ARG A 186 -4.15 7.46 -10.72
C ARG A 186 -5.00 6.52 -9.88
N VAL A 187 -5.70 7.04 -8.85
CA VAL A 187 -6.39 6.21 -7.85
C VAL A 187 -7.88 6.16 -8.14
N LYS A 188 -8.44 4.96 -8.22
CA LYS A 188 -9.87 4.65 -8.35
C LYS A 188 -10.54 4.61 -6.98
N ALA A 189 -9.90 3.91 -6.04
CA ALA A 189 -10.27 3.87 -4.62
C ALA A 189 -9.06 3.48 -3.77
N ALA A 190 -9.07 3.88 -2.49
CA ALA A 190 -7.99 3.60 -1.55
C ALA A 190 -8.50 3.03 -0.22
N THR A 191 -7.76 2.06 0.36
CA THR A 191 -7.98 1.64 1.75
C THR A 191 -6.72 1.80 2.57
N ILE A 192 -6.83 2.50 3.68
CA ILE A 192 -5.75 3.07 4.47
C ILE A 192 -5.92 2.58 5.90
N GLY A 193 -5.26 1.46 6.23
CA GLY A 193 -5.37 0.82 7.53
C GLY A 193 -4.28 1.29 8.49
N SER A 194 -4.67 1.76 9.67
CA SER A 194 -3.75 2.12 10.76
C SER A 194 -2.51 2.88 10.28
N PRO A 195 -2.66 4.05 9.61
CA PRO A 195 -1.58 4.71 8.86
C PRO A 195 -0.58 5.42 9.79
N GLY A 196 0.10 4.67 10.65
CA GLY A 196 1.17 5.15 11.51
C GLY A 196 0.74 6.23 12.51
N GLY A 197 -0.51 6.20 12.94
CA GLY A 197 -1.04 7.13 13.96
C GLY A 197 -1.54 8.48 13.42
N PHE A 198 -1.22 8.84 12.17
CA PHE A 198 -1.70 10.08 11.57
C PHE A 198 -1.74 10.01 10.03
N PRO A 199 -2.92 10.01 9.39
CA PRO A 199 -3.03 10.14 7.95
C PRO A 199 -2.73 11.59 7.52
N ILE A 200 -2.07 11.77 6.37
CA ILE A 200 -1.79 13.09 5.81
C ILE A 200 -3.10 13.85 5.56
N LEU A 201 -3.16 15.11 5.98
CA LEU A 201 -4.35 15.95 5.81
C LEU A 201 -4.42 16.59 4.42
N PRO A 202 -5.60 16.61 3.76
CA PRO A 202 -5.78 17.24 2.45
C PRO A 202 -5.91 18.78 2.53
N VAL A 203 -5.23 19.40 3.48
CA VAL A 203 -5.24 20.86 3.72
C VAL A 203 -3.83 21.36 3.96
N ALA A 204 -3.58 22.62 3.56
CA ALA A 204 -2.28 23.27 3.73
C ALA A 204 -2.11 23.91 5.11
N THR A 205 -3.21 24.22 5.79
CA THR A 205 -3.17 24.93 7.08
C THR A 205 -4.24 24.41 8.03
N PHE A 206 -3.94 24.48 9.32
CA PHE A 206 -4.90 24.25 10.39
C PHE A 206 -4.59 25.18 11.57
N ASN A 207 -5.61 25.92 12.09
CA ASN A 207 -5.44 26.89 13.16
C ASN A 207 -4.30 27.91 12.91
N ASP A 208 -4.22 28.45 11.69
CA ASP A 208 -3.17 29.37 11.22
C ASP A 208 -1.74 28.77 11.14
N GLU A 209 -1.55 27.49 11.48
CA GLU A 209 -0.28 26.78 11.31
C GLU A 209 -0.21 26.13 9.93
N GLN A 210 0.97 26.21 9.28
CA GLN A 210 1.26 25.50 8.06
C GLN A 210 1.45 24.00 8.35
N LEU A 211 0.87 23.16 7.51
CA LEU A 211 1.02 21.71 7.60
C LEU A 211 1.89 21.21 6.42
N PRO A 212 3.22 21.14 6.61
CA PRO A 212 4.11 20.59 5.58
C PRO A 212 3.88 19.09 5.39
N TYR A 213 4.32 18.55 4.26
CA TYR A 213 4.32 17.10 4.04
C TYR A 213 5.28 16.39 5.03
N PRO A 214 4.86 15.33 5.74
CA PRO A 214 3.65 14.53 5.50
C PRO A 214 2.48 14.84 6.46
N ALA A 215 2.49 15.95 7.20
CA ALA A 215 1.35 16.34 8.04
C ALA A 215 0.17 16.84 7.19
N GLY A 216 0.46 17.61 6.13
CA GLY A 216 -0.49 18.14 5.18
C GLY A 216 0.16 18.42 3.83
N ILE A 217 -0.36 19.42 3.11
CA ILE A 217 0.03 19.68 1.71
C ILE A 217 0.65 21.08 1.50
N ALA A 218 1.09 21.77 2.57
CA ALA A 218 1.53 23.17 2.48
C ALA A 218 2.71 23.40 1.52
N ASP A 219 3.63 22.46 1.47
CA ASP A 219 4.85 22.51 0.66
C ASP A 219 4.90 21.44 -0.45
N LEU A 220 3.78 20.77 -0.73
CA LEU A 220 3.72 19.67 -1.67
C LEU A 220 4.19 20.04 -3.08
N GLU A 221 3.76 21.21 -3.58
CA GLU A 221 4.18 21.73 -4.88
C GLU A 221 5.68 22.05 -4.92
N GLU A 222 6.24 22.60 -3.84
CA GLU A 222 7.67 22.88 -3.73
C GLU A 222 8.50 21.58 -3.75
N LEU A 223 8.05 20.55 -3.02
CA LEU A 223 8.75 19.26 -2.93
C LEU A 223 8.70 18.44 -4.21
N THR A 224 7.59 18.50 -4.93
CA THR A 224 7.31 17.53 -6.00
C THR A 224 7.15 18.16 -7.38
N GLY A 225 6.93 19.49 -7.45
CA GLY A 225 6.50 20.17 -8.66
C GLY A 225 5.04 19.88 -9.04
N ILE A 226 4.28 19.17 -8.19
CA ILE A 226 2.88 18.79 -8.44
C ILE A 226 1.96 19.66 -7.59
N GLN A 227 1.07 20.39 -8.25
CA GLN A 227 0.00 21.11 -7.57
C GLN A 227 -1.08 20.13 -7.12
N PHE A 228 -1.53 20.24 -5.87
CA PHE A 228 -2.59 19.37 -5.33
C PHE A 228 -3.93 19.61 -6.04
N ASP A 229 -4.47 18.57 -6.66
CA ASP A 229 -5.79 18.59 -7.29
C ASP A 229 -6.85 18.12 -6.29
N SER A 230 -7.37 19.07 -5.50
CA SER A 230 -8.42 18.80 -4.51
C SER A 230 -9.71 18.26 -5.15
N THR A 231 -10.04 18.67 -6.37
CA THR A 231 -11.26 18.22 -7.05
C THR A 231 -11.19 16.74 -7.35
N THR A 232 -10.10 16.29 -7.95
CA THR A 232 -9.88 14.86 -8.25
C THR A 232 -9.72 14.06 -6.96
N TYR A 233 -8.95 14.57 -5.99
CA TYR A 233 -8.72 13.88 -4.72
C TYR A 233 -10.01 13.66 -3.91
N ASN A 234 -10.83 14.71 -3.78
CA ASN A 234 -12.06 14.65 -2.99
C ASN A 234 -13.11 13.68 -3.55
N ALA A 235 -13.04 13.38 -4.84
CA ALA A 235 -13.93 12.42 -5.50
C ALA A 235 -13.47 10.96 -5.40
N ILE A 236 -12.31 10.68 -4.78
CA ILE A 236 -11.81 9.30 -4.62
C ILE A 236 -12.48 8.66 -3.41
N PRO A 237 -13.21 7.55 -3.59
CA PRO A 237 -13.69 6.76 -2.46
C PRO A 237 -12.52 6.24 -1.63
N GLN A 238 -12.51 6.55 -0.33
CA GLN A 238 -11.46 6.15 0.59
C GLN A 238 -12.06 5.52 1.85
N LEU A 239 -11.40 4.47 2.36
CA LEU A 239 -11.67 3.91 3.67
C LEU A 239 -10.42 4.07 4.54
N ILE A 240 -10.49 4.92 5.57
CA ILE A 240 -9.45 5.08 6.58
C ILE A 240 -9.93 4.35 7.84
N TYR A 241 -9.16 3.37 8.31
CA TYR A 241 -9.63 2.51 9.38
C TYR A 241 -8.50 2.10 10.34
N MET A 242 -8.83 1.94 11.61
CA MET A 242 -7.92 1.39 12.62
C MET A 242 -8.68 0.71 13.76
N GLY A 243 -7.96 0.04 14.63
CA GLY A 243 -8.53 -0.53 15.85
C GLY A 243 -8.65 0.52 16.97
N SER A 244 -9.69 0.42 17.83
CA SER A 244 -9.87 1.34 18.96
C SER A 244 -8.85 1.17 20.09
N ARG A 245 -7.97 0.16 19.98
CA ARG A 245 -6.83 -0.08 20.89
C ARG A 245 -5.50 -0.05 20.14
N ASP A 246 -5.47 0.58 18.97
CA ASP A 246 -4.25 0.74 18.20
C ASP A 246 -3.40 1.85 18.82
N ASP A 247 -2.27 1.48 19.38
CA ASP A 247 -1.28 2.36 20.02
C ASP A 247 0.01 2.48 19.20
N ASN A 248 0.01 1.97 17.95
CA ASN A 248 1.15 2.10 17.07
C ASN A 248 1.25 3.51 16.48
N ASP A 249 2.17 4.29 17.02
CA ASP A 249 2.43 5.67 16.62
C ASP A 249 3.81 5.81 15.96
N SER A 250 3.81 6.12 14.67
CA SER A 250 5.04 6.33 13.93
C SER A 250 5.65 7.73 14.16
N LEU A 251 4.92 8.66 14.77
CA LEU A 251 5.45 9.99 15.10
C LEU A 251 6.58 9.93 16.14
N ASP A 252 6.59 8.88 16.96
CA ASP A 252 7.65 8.62 17.93
C ASP A 252 8.98 8.20 17.31
N PHE A 253 8.96 7.84 16.00
CA PHE A 253 10.14 7.34 15.29
C PHE A 253 10.61 8.36 14.25
N GLU A 254 11.90 8.71 14.30
CA GLU A 254 12.51 9.69 13.37
C GLU A 254 12.79 9.11 11.98
N ASP A 255 12.21 7.97 11.62
CA ASP A 255 12.38 7.32 10.32
C ASP A 255 11.27 7.64 9.31
N GLY A 256 10.08 7.96 9.76
CA GLY A 256 8.93 8.28 8.89
C GLY A 256 8.42 9.72 9.05
N TRP A 257 8.99 10.46 10.02
CA TRP A 257 8.61 11.80 10.39
C TRP A 257 9.82 12.63 10.83
N ASP A 258 9.91 13.85 10.33
CA ASP A 258 10.80 14.84 10.92
C ASP A 258 10.32 15.21 12.33
N LYS A 259 11.25 15.39 13.25
CA LYS A 259 10.94 15.73 14.65
C LYS A 259 10.07 16.98 14.77
N ALA A 260 10.31 17.98 13.93
CA ALA A 260 9.53 19.22 13.94
C ALA A 260 8.08 18.97 13.51
N ASP A 261 7.86 18.16 12.48
CA ASP A 261 6.54 17.82 11.96
C ASP A 261 5.77 16.93 12.95
N ALA A 262 6.44 15.98 13.60
CA ALA A 262 5.86 15.17 14.65
C ALA A 262 5.39 16.04 15.84
N GLN A 263 6.23 16.97 16.30
CA GLN A 263 5.88 17.91 17.37
C GLN A 263 4.72 18.85 16.99
N LEU A 264 4.66 19.27 15.72
CA LEU A 264 3.56 20.07 15.19
C LEU A 264 2.24 19.29 15.26
N VAL A 265 2.24 18.03 14.79
CA VAL A 265 1.07 17.16 14.83
C VAL A 265 0.61 16.90 16.26
N ASP A 266 1.52 16.56 17.17
CA ASP A 266 1.21 16.34 18.58
C ASP A 266 0.61 17.59 19.24
N GLY A 267 1.18 18.75 18.94
CA GLY A 267 0.73 20.02 19.49
C GLY A 267 -0.67 20.44 19.01
N LEU A 268 -1.03 20.09 17.78
CA LEU A 268 -2.31 20.48 17.18
C LEU A 268 -3.42 19.44 17.39
N PHE A 269 -3.09 18.15 17.43
CA PHE A 269 -4.08 17.08 17.32
C PHE A 269 -4.05 16.09 18.50
N GLY A 270 -3.01 16.12 19.34
CA GLY A 270 -2.86 15.23 20.48
C GLY A 270 -1.74 14.22 20.31
N ALA A 271 -1.34 13.60 21.42
CA ALA A 271 -0.12 12.81 21.54
C ALA A 271 -0.28 11.30 21.28
N ASP A 272 -1.43 10.87 20.76
CA ASP A 272 -1.66 9.47 20.41
C ASP A 272 -2.66 9.33 19.25
N PRO A 273 -2.68 8.18 18.54
CA PRO A 273 -3.52 7.98 17.38
C PRO A 273 -5.01 8.18 17.61
N LEU A 274 -5.51 7.79 18.78
CA LEU A 274 -6.94 7.93 19.11
C LEU A 274 -7.31 9.37 19.42
N ALA A 275 -6.44 10.11 20.12
CA ALA A 275 -6.66 11.52 20.40
C ALA A 275 -6.76 12.36 19.12
N ARG A 276 -6.04 11.97 18.07
CA ARG A 276 -6.03 12.65 16.76
C ARG A 276 -7.23 12.29 15.89
N TRP A 277 -7.87 11.12 16.12
CA TRP A 277 -8.82 10.52 15.20
C TRP A 277 -10.00 11.40 14.81
N ASP A 278 -10.73 11.90 15.80
CA ASP A 278 -11.94 12.72 15.55
C ASP A 278 -11.61 14.04 14.85
N ALA A 279 -10.47 14.66 15.16
CA ALA A 279 -10.03 15.89 14.53
C ALA A 279 -9.66 15.66 13.07
N VAL A 280 -8.96 14.58 12.77
CA VAL A 280 -8.59 14.18 11.41
C VAL A 280 -9.83 13.89 10.57
N GLU A 281 -10.77 13.10 11.07
CA GLU A 281 -12.04 12.82 10.40
C GLU A 281 -12.79 14.11 10.08
N ALA A 282 -12.91 15.01 11.04
CA ALA A 282 -13.59 16.31 10.86
C ALA A 282 -12.93 17.16 9.76
N ILE A 283 -11.60 17.14 9.65
CA ILE A 283 -10.86 17.88 8.61
C ILE A 283 -11.11 17.28 7.23
N TYR A 284 -11.08 15.95 7.09
CA TYR A 284 -11.40 15.28 5.83
C TYR A 284 -12.84 15.59 5.37
N GLN A 285 -13.80 15.57 6.30
CA GLN A 285 -15.19 15.93 6.03
C GLN A 285 -15.32 17.41 5.63
N ALA A 286 -14.63 18.33 6.33
CA ALA A 286 -14.64 19.74 6.01
C ALA A 286 -13.98 20.06 4.65
N ALA A 287 -12.98 19.27 4.24
CA ALA A 287 -12.36 19.37 2.92
C ALA A 287 -13.28 18.82 1.80
N GLY A 288 -14.37 18.13 2.15
CA GLY A 288 -15.34 17.58 1.19
C GLY A 288 -14.87 16.30 0.51
N THR A 289 -14.02 15.51 1.18
CA THR A 289 -13.51 14.22 0.67
C THR A 289 -14.58 13.13 0.72
N ASP A 290 -14.54 12.19 -0.23
CA ASP A 290 -15.30 10.93 -0.18
C ASP A 290 -14.52 9.88 0.65
N ALA A 291 -14.27 10.22 1.92
CA ALA A 291 -13.55 9.38 2.86
C ALA A 291 -14.45 8.90 3.99
N GLN A 292 -14.47 7.59 4.21
CA GLN A 292 -15.13 6.92 5.33
C GLN A 292 -14.08 6.64 6.41
N PHE A 293 -14.39 6.98 7.65
CA PHE A 293 -13.57 6.69 8.81
C PHE A 293 -14.20 5.55 9.62
N LEU A 294 -13.39 4.54 9.97
CA LEU A 294 -13.87 3.37 10.71
C LEU A 294 -12.94 3.03 11.87
N LEU A 295 -13.43 3.22 13.09
CA LEU A 295 -12.77 2.78 14.31
C LEU A 295 -13.39 1.44 14.77
N VAL A 296 -12.60 0.35 14.74
CA VAL A 296 -13.08 -1.00 15.06
C VAL A 296 -12.86 -1.28 16.54
N ASP A 297 -13.96 -1.47 17.29
CA ASP A 297 -13.91 -1.63 18.72
C ASP A 297 -13.11 -2.87 19.18
N GLY A 298 -12.29 -2.68 20.20
CA GLY A 298 -11.54 -3.74 20.90
C GLY A 298 -10.34 -4.29 20.13
N VAL A 299 -10.05 -3.83 18.90
CA VAL A 299 -8.92 -4.29 18.08
C VAL A 299 -7.72 -3.37 18.28
N GLY A 300 -6.51 -3.93 18.38
CA GLY A 300 -5.24 -3.21 18.38
C GLY A 300 -4.65 -3.10 16.98
N HIS A 301 -3.31 -2.95 16.87
CA HIS A 301 -2.59 -2.93 15.59
C HIS A 301 -2.56 -4.31 14.92
N ASP A 302 -3.73 -4.83 14.55
CA ASP A 302 -3.88 -6.18 13.98
C ASP A 302 -4.47 -6.15 12.56
N ARG A 303 -3.55 -6.21 11.59
CA ARG A 303 -3.90 -6.27 10.17
C ARG A 303 -4.86 -7.40 9.82
N LYS A 304 -4.70 -8.59 10.44
CA LYS A 304 -5.54 -9.77 10.10
C LYS A 304 -6.97 -9.60 10.56
N ALA A 305 -7.16 -9.00 11.73
CA ALA A 305 -8.48 -8.70 12.26
C ALA A 305 -9.20 -7.62 11.42
N LEU A 306 -8.45 -6.72 10.81
CA LEU A 306 -8.98 -5.54 10.11
C LEU A 306 -9.08 -5.69 8.58
N GLN A 307 -8.40 -6.65 7.95
CA GLN A 307 -8.29 -6.73 6.49
C GLN A 307 -9.63 -6.92 5.74
N ASN A 308 -10.63 -7.52 6.38
CA ASN A 308 -11.92 -7.75 5.75
C ASN A 308 -12.66 -6.45 5.40
N TYR A 309 -12.48 -5.39 6.19
CA TYR A 309 -13.08 -4.09 5.91
C TYR A 309 -12.58 -3.51 4.58
N SER A 310 -11.27 -3.63 4.31
CA SER A 310 -10.67 -3.23 3.03
C SER A 310 -11.26 -4.04 1.86
N THR A 311 -11.38 -5.36 2.01
CA THR A 311 -11.91 -6.23 0.95
C THR A 311 -13.37 -5.92 0.65
N GLU A 312 -14.21 -5.77 1.67
CA GLU A 312 -15.64 -5.43 1.49
C GLU A 312 -15.82 -4.03 0.89
N PHE A 313 -14.97 -3.05 1.26
CA PHE A 313 -15.01 -1.73 0.67
C PHE A 313 -14.78 -1.79 -0.85
N PHE A 314 -13.73 -2.47 -1.31
CA PHE A 314 -13.48 -2.60 -2.75
C PHE A 314 -14.55 -3.40 -3.49
N LYS A 315 -15.16 -4.41 -2.85
CA LYS A 315 -16.32 -5.13 -3.44
C LYS A 315 -17.50 -4.21 -3.71
N ASN A 316 -17.79 -3.32 -2.77
CA ASN A 316 -18.87 -2.36 -2.95
C ASN A 316 -18.59 -1.43 -4.13
N ILE A 317 -17.36 -0.91 -4.25
CA ILE A 317 -16.95 -0.08 -5.40
C ILE A 317 -17.11 -0.84 -6.73
N LEU A 318 -16.70 -2.12 -6.77
CA LEU A 318 -16.81 -2.94 -7.98
C LEU A 318 -18.28 -3.34 -8.30
N ALA A 319 -19.17 -3.36 -7.33
CA ALA A 319 -20.58 -3.69 -7.52
C ALA A 319 -21.39 -2.51 -8.08
N ASP A 320 -20.93 -1.28 -7.89
CA ASP A 320 -21.57 -0.06 -8.38
C ASP A 320 -21.18 0.29 -9.84
N GLU A 321 -20.30 -0.53 -10.48
CA GLU A 321 -19.86 -0.43 -11.88
C GLU A 321 -20.65 -1.39 -12.81
#